data_b96136fe106bbce052d0ffc70ae0552e
#
_entry.id   b96136fe106bbce052d0ffc70ae0552e
#
_cell.length_a   1.000
_cell.length_b   1.000
_cell.length_c   1.000
_cell.angle_alpha   90.00
_cell.angle_beta   90.00
_cell.angle_gamma   90.00
#
_symmetry.space_group_name_H-M   'P 1'
#
loop_
_entity.id
_entity.type
_entity.pdbx_description
1 polymer ?
#
loop_
_entity_poly.entity_id
_entity_poly.type
_entity_poly.pdbx_seq_one_letter_code
_entity_poly.pdbx_strand_id
1 'polypeptide(L)'
;MGVWQVVAVGWGFVKDGVQHDCELSGLVHANDPHEAFSKVCSLAMEEHPELLQATGPFPRPVINADEIEEVPEAWLVGADQVELHWIEK
;
A
#
# COMPACT_ATOMS: atom_id res chain seq x y z
N MET A 1 -10.01 3.84 -18.30
CA MET A 1 -9.33 3.42 -17.07
C MET A 1 -7.82 3.52 -17.28
N GLY A 2 -7.14 4.29 -16.48
CA GLY A 2 -5.70 4.47 -16.59
C GLY A 2 -4.91 3.58 -15.64
N VAL A 3 -3.59 3.61 -15.79
CA VAL A 3 -2.67 2.94 -14.87
C VAL A 3 -2.08 4.00 -13.94
N TRP A 4 -2.03 3.68 -12.66
CA TRP A 4 -1.56 4.60 -11.63
C TRP A 4 -0.46 3.96 -10.83
N GLN A 5 0.58 4.75 -10.54
CA GLN A 5 1.62 4.37 -9.60
C GLN A 5 1.29 5.01 -8.25
N VAL A 6 1.29 4.19 -7.21
CA VAL A 6 1.01 4.64 -5.84
C VAL A 6 2.20 4.28 -4.97
N VAL A 7 2.70 5.27 -4.23
CA VAL A 7 3.68 5.06 -3.19
C VAL A 7 3.04 5.55 -1.89
N ALA A 8 3.05 4.71 -0.88
CA ALA A 8 2.43 5.03 0.40
C ALA A 8 3.31 4.57 1.55
N VAL A 9 3.14 5.20 2.69
CA VAL A 9 3.89 4.86 3.91
C VAL A 9 2.88 4.46 4.98
N GLY A 10 3.12 3.31 5.60
CA GLY A 10 2.32 2.80 6.70
C GLY A 10 3.03 3.03 8.04
N TRP A 11 2.27 3.45 9.03
CA TRP A 11 2.78 3.76 10.36
C TRP A 11 2.01 2.95 11.40
N GLY A 12 2.73 2.50 12.42
CA GLY A 12 2.08 1.87 13.57
C GLY A 12 1.68 0.42 13.39
N PHE A 13 2.19 -0.26 12.38
CA PHE A 13 1.94 -1.68 12.19
C PHE A 13 2.81 -2.52 13.12
N VAL A 14 2.32 -3.71 13.48
CA VAL A 14 3.04 -4.63 14.35
C VAL A 14 3.47 -5.84 13.54
N LYS A 15 4.76 -6.14 13.61
CA LYS A 15 5.34 -7.32 12.99
C LYS A 15 6.19 -8.02 14.05
N ASP A 16 5.91 -9.29 14.30
CA ASP A 16 6.64 -10.09 15.31
C ASP A 16 6.63 -9.45 16.69
N GLY A 17 5.51 -8.81 17.05
CA GLY A 17 5.35 -8.14 18.33
C GLY A 17 6.04 -6.79 18.47
N VAL A 18 6.66 -6.29 17.39
CA VAL A 18 7.37 -5.02 17.37
C VAL A 18 6.72 -4.06 16.38
N GLN A 19 6.58 -2.81 16.77
CA GLN A 19 6.03 -1.78 15.91
C GLN A 19 7.02 -1.42 14.80
N HIS A 20 6.55 -1.45 13.56
CA HIS A 20 7.33 -1.11 12.38
C HIS A 20 6.55 -0.19 11.47
N ASP A 21 7.29 0.62 10.74
CA ASP A 21 6.75 1.34 9.60
C ASP A 21 6.93 0.47 8.34
N CYS A 22 6.17 0.75 7.31
CA CYS A 22 6.31 0.04 6.05
C CYS A 22 6.11 1.00 4.88
N GLU A 23 6.59 0.59 3.72
CA GLU A 23 6.39 1.30 2.47
C GLU A 23 5.63 0.39 1.52
N LEU A 24 4.60 0.94 0.90
CA LEU A 24 3.82 0.25 -0.12
C LEU A 24 4.09 0.92 -1.45
N SER A 25 4.30 0.12 -2.49
CA SER A 25 4.32 0.64 -3.84
C SER A 25 3.49 -0.26 -4.74
N GLY A 26 2.71 0.34 -5.63
CA GLY A 26 1.83 -0.44 -6.47
C GLY A 26 1.59 0.21 -7.83
N LEU A 27 1.25 -0.65 -8.80
CA LEU A 27 0.75 -0.25 -10.10
C LEU A 27 -0.62 -0.87 -10.25
N VAL A 28 -1.64 -0.05 -10.45
CA VAL A 28 -3.03 -0.49 -10.51
C VAL A 28 -3.79 0.21 -11.63
N HIS A 29 -4.82 -0.47 -12.13
CA HIS A 29 -5.79 0.13 -13.03
C HIS A 29 -6.83 0.86 -12.19
N ALA A 30 -7.06 2.13 -12.47
CA ALA A 30 -8.04 2.92 -11.74
C ALA A 30 -8.55 4.10 -12.57
N ASN A 31 -9.67 4.65 -12.18
CA ASN A 31 -10.27 5.79 -12.86
C ASN A 31 -9.79 7.13 -12.32
N ASP A 32 -9.32 7.15 -11.09
CA ASP A 32 -8.87 8.36 -10.41
C ASP A 32 -7.85 8.01 -9.30
N PRO A 33 -7.14 9.01 -8.76
CA PRO A 33 -6.12 8.75 -7.73
C PRO A 33 -6.69 8.16 -6.44
N HIS A 34 -7.90 8.51 -6.06
CA HIS A 34 -8.52 7.96 -4.85
C HIS A 34 -8.77 6.47 -4.99
N GLU A 35 -9.32 6.04 -6.14
CA GLU A 35 -9.54 4.62 -6.43
C GLU A 35 -8.21 3.87 -6.49
N ALA A 36 -7.18 4.48 -7.08
CA ALA A 36 -5.85 3.87 -7.16
C ALA A 36 -5.29 3.58 -5.77
N PHE A 37 -5.34 4.55 -4.88
CA PHE A 37 -4.88 4.38 -3.50
C PHE A 37 -5.66 3.30 -2.77
N SER A 38 -6.98 3.31 -2.90
CA SER A 38 -7.85 2.33 -2.28
C SER A 38 -7.53 0.91 -2.73
N LYS A 39 -7.29 0.73 -4.03
CA LYS A 39 -6.93 -0.58 -4.60
C LYS A 39 -5.58 -1.08 -4.08
N VAL A 40 -4.58 -0.19 -4.00
CA VAL A 40 -3.26 -0.57 -3.48
C VAL A 40 -3.35 -1.00 -2.03
N CYS A 41 -4.10 -0.28 -1.20
CA CYS A 41 -4.30 -0.65 0.20
C CYS A 41 -5.00 -2.00 0.33
N SER A 42 -6.04 -2.24 -0.47
CA SER A 42 -6.78 -3.50 -0.44
C SER A 42 -5.91 -4.69 -0.86
N LEU A 43 -5.14 -4.53 -1.92
CA LEU A 43 -4.21 -5.56 -2.39
C LEU A 43 -3.11 -5.84 -1.37
N ALA A 44 -2.58 -4.81 -0.75
CA ALA A 44 -1.55 -4.96 0.27
C ALA A 44 -2.07 -5.79 1.45
N MET A 45 -3.28 -5.51 1.90
CA MET A 45 -3.88 -6.24 3.01
C MET A 45 -4.22 -7.69 2.63
N GLU A 46 -4.59 -7.91 1.38
CA GLU A 46 -4.89 -9.25 0.87
C GLU A 46 -3.63 -10.11 0.74
N GLU A 47 -2.55 -9.55 0.21
CA GLU A 47 -1.28 -10.27 0.02
C GLU A 47 -0.44 -10.34 1.29
N HIS A 48 -0.66 -9.41 2.23
CA HIS A 48 0.08 -9.33 3.49
C HIS A 48 -0.91 -9.26 4.65
N PRO A 49 -1.53 -10.40 5.02
CA PRO A 49 -2.53 -10.42 6.09
C PRO A 49 -2.02 -9.92 7.44
N GLU A 50 -0.72 -9.90 7.65
CA GLU A 50 -0.12 -9.37 8.86
C GLU A 50 -0.44 -7.88 9.07
N LEU A 51 -0.77 -7.16 8.02
CA LEU A 51 -1.21 -5.77 8.14
C LEU A 51 -2.55 -5.64 8.87
N LEU A 52 -3.40 -6.67 8.75
CA LEU A 52 -4.71 -6.70 9.41
C LEU A 52 -4.59 -7.06 10.88
N GLN A 53 -3.45 -7.59 11.30
CA GLN A 53 -3.22 -8.02 12.67
C GLN A 53 -2.60 -6.94 13.55
N ALA A 54 -2.40 -5.76 12.99
CA ALA A 54 -1.86 -4.62 13.72
C ALA A 54 -2.91 -4.10 14.69
N THR A 55 -3.06 -4.79 15.81
CA THR A 55 -4.05 -4.50 16.83
C THR A 55 -3.37 -3.92 18.06
N GLY A 56 -3.13 -2.64 18.05
CA GLY A 56 -2.71 -1.95 19.25
C GLY A 56 -3.77 -0.91 19.60
N PRO A 57 -4.00 -0.63 20.88
CA PRO A 57 -4.93 0.44 21.23
C PRO A 57 -4.40 1.81 20.77
N PHE A 58 -3.07 1.98 20.67
CA PHE A 58 -2.45 3.24 20.26
C PHE A 58 -0.99 3.06 19.92
N PRO A 59 -0.46 3.74 18.86
CA PRO A 59 -1.23 4.46 17.83
C PRO A 59 -1.93 3.47 16.89
N ARG A 60 -3.02 3.89 16.27
CA ARG A 60 -3.69 3.09 15.26
C ARG A 60 -2.82 3.01 14.02
N PRO A 61 -2.77 1.87 13.33
CA PRO A 61 -2.11 1.78 12.04
C PRO A 61 -2.73 2.76 11.05
N VAL A 62 -1.90 3.49 10.35
CA VAL A 62 -2.32 4.47 9.35
C VAL A 62 -1.48 4.31 8.12
N ILE A 63 -2.11 4.34 6.96
CA ILE A 63 -1.43 4.35 5.67
C ILE A 63 -1.70 5.69 5.01
N ASN A 64 -0.64 6.43 4.71
CA ASN A 64 -0.72 7.71 4.04
C ASN A 64 -0.15 7.62 2.63
N ALA A 65 -0.87 8.17 1.68
CA ALA A 65 -0.36 8.27 0.33
C ALA A 65 0.78 9.29 0.29
N ASP A 66 1.92 8.88 -0.24
CA ASP A 66 3.07 9.75 -0.42
C ASP A 66 3.12 10.29 -1.85
N GLU A 67 2.82 9.44 -2.81
CA GLU A 67 2.80 9.81 -4.22
C GLU A 67 1.75 8.99 -4.95
N ILE A 68 0.92 9.65 -5.76
CA ILE A 68 -0.05 8.99 -6.63
C ILE A 68 0.02 9.69 -7.97
N GLU A 69 0.33 8.95 -9.02
CA GLU A 69 0.59 9.52 -10.33
C GLU A 69 0.09 8.60 -11.44
N GLU A 70 -0.56 9.18 -12.44
CA GLU A 70 -0.93 8.43 -13.64
C GLU A 70 0.32 8.19 -14.48
N VAL A 71 0.49 6.94 -14.92
CA VAL A 71 1.68 6.52 -15.68
C VAL A 71 1.25 5.87 -16.99
N PRO A 72 2.19 5.68 -17.95
CA PRO A 72 1.86 4.99 -19.19
C PRO A 72 1.30 3.60 -18.96
N GLU A 73 0.27 3.23 -19.70
CA GLU A 73 -0.37 1.93 -19.58
C GLU A 73 0.60 0.76 -19.77
N ALA A 74 1.64 0.97 -20.56
CA ALA A 74 2.65 -0.07 -20.81
C ALA A 74 3.46 -0.46 -19.57
N TRP A 75 3.41 0.35 -18.51
CA TRP A 75 4.13 0.05 -17.26
C TRP A 75 3.51 -1.11 -16.49
N LEU A 76 2.24 -1.39 -16.72
CA LEU A 76 1.55 -2.49 -16.06
C LEU A 76 1.02 -3.46 -17.10
N VAL A 77 1.61 -4.65 -17.13
CA VAL A 77 1.17 -5.73 -18.01
C VAL A 77 0.51 -6.79 -17.12
N GLY A 78 -0.76 -7.05 -17.38
CA GLY A 78 -1.51 -8.04 -16.61
C GLY A 78 -2.23 -7.45 -15.41
N ALA A 79 -2.23 -8.18 -14.31
CA ALA A 79 -2.98 -7.82 -13.11
C ALA A 79 -2.31 -6.71 -12.29
N ASP A 80 -3.11 -6.03 -11.49
CA ASP A 80 -2.63 -5.04 -10.53
C ASP A 80 -1.55 -5.64 -9.63
N GLN A 81 -0.55 -4.83 -9.28
CA GLN A 81 0.61 -5.27 -8.51
C GLN A 81 0.82 -4.36 -7.30
N VAL A 82 1.26 -4.96 -6.20
CA VAL A 82 1.65 -4.21 -5.01
C VAL A 82 2.86 -4.88 -4.36
N GLU A 83 3.75 -4.06 -3.80
CA GLU A 83 4.90 -4.52 -3.03
C GLU A 83 4.88 -3.86 -1.66
N LEU A 84 5.26 -4.62 -0.65
CA LEU A 84 5.37 -4.16 0.73
C LEU A 84 6.82 -4.31 1.18
N HIS A 85 7.38 -3.23 1.71
CA HIS A 85 8.71 -3.24 2.30
C HIS A 85 8.62 -2.75 3.74
N TRP A 86 9.05 -3.59 4.67
CA TRP A 86 9.15 -3.20 6.07
C TRP A 86 10.38 -2.33 6.27
N ILE A 87 10.20 -1.22 6.96
CA ILE A 87 11.31 -0.32 7.28
C ILE A 87 11.91 -0.78 8.60
N GLU A 88 13.14 -1.23 8.54
CA GLU A 88 13.87 -1.64 9.74
C GLU A 88 14.53 -0.44 10.39
N LYS A 89 14.43 -0.38 11.70
CA LYS A 89 15.09 0.65 12.49
C LYS A 89 16.37 0.12 13.12
#